data_b7067f82960675c03c17121f5f1096ee
#
_entry.id   b7067f82960675c03c17121f5f1096ee
#
_cell.length_a   1.000
_cell.length_b   1.000
_cell.length_c   1.000
_cell.angle_alpha   90.00
_cell.angle_beta   90.00
_cell.angle_gamma   90.00
#
_symmetry.space_group_name_H-M   'P 1'
#
loop_
_entity.id
_entity.type
_entity.pdbx_description
1 polymer ?
#
loop_
_entity_poly.entity_id
_entity_poly.type
_entity_poly.pdbx_seq_one_letter_code
_entity_poly.pdbx_strand_id
1 'polypeptide(L)'
;MSDTILIRGFTASDPALSTLPNGVPVVNFRLASTPRWQDATGTWKEGTTNWYTVKAYRRLAQNIATSIEKGQPLVVSGRQRISRWNREDGTQGTTVEVDALGIGHDLNYGTSTFARTVEKRTVNEGSLPGAPQQGMPGA
;
A
#
# COMPACT_ATOMS: atom_id res chain seq x y z
N MET A 1 3.33 13.05 16.61
CA MET A 1 2.12 12.94 15.76
C MET A 1 2.54 12.75 14.32
N SER A 2 1.95 11.81 13.62
CA SER A 2 2.31 11.49 12.24
C SER A 2 1.25 11.98 11.28
N ASP A 3 1.72 12.41 10.12
CA ASP A 3 0.79 12.82 9.07
C ASP A 3 0.23 11.59 8.37
N THR A 4 -1.06 11.60 8.13
CA THR A 4 -1.72 10.58 7.32
C THR A 4 -1.76 11.08 5.88
N ILE A 5 -1.32 10.26 4.96
CA ILE A 5 -1.26 10.63 3.56
C ILE A 5 -1.92 9.56 2.71
N LEU A 6 -2.31 9.97 1.51
CA LEU A 6 -2.85 9.07 0.51
C LEU A 6 -1.99 9.19 -0.74
N ILE A 7 -1.54 8.06 -1.25
CA ILE A 7 -0.65 8.04 -2.39
C ILE A 7 -1.21 7.12 -3.44
N ARG A 8 -1.14 7.55 -4.70
CA ARG A 8 -1.41 6.69 -5.84
C ARG A 8 -0.12 6.50 -6.60
N GLY A 9 0.22 5.26 -6.90
CA GLY A 9 1.47 4.97 -7.58
C GLY A 9 1.54 3.53 -8.05
N PHE A 10 2.71 3.15 -8.57
CA PHE A 10 2.93 1.81 -9.07
C PHE A 10 3.94 1.08 -8.19
N THR A 11 3.67 -0.19 -7.97
CA THR A 11 4.57 -1.03 -7.20
C THR A 11 5.89 -1.19 -7.96
N ALA A 12 6.99 -0.77 -7.35
CA ALA A 12 8.30 -0.78 -8.01
C ALA A 12 9.14 -1.98 -7.63
N SER A 13 8.71 -2.76 -6.66
CA SER A 13 9.37 -4.00 -6.28
C SER A 13 8.32 -4.98 -5.78
N ASP A 14 8.61 -6.26 -5.85
CA ASP A 14 7.69 -7.25 -5.31
C ASP A 14 7.65 -7.13 -3.79
N PRO A 15 6.47 -7.25 -3.19
CA PRO A 15 6.38 -7.19 -1.73
C PRO A 15 7.17 -8.33 -1.08
N ALA A 16 8.02 -7.97 -0.15
CA ALA A 16 8.87 -8.93 0.55
C ALA A 16 8.29 -9.17 1.94
N LEU A 17 7.72 -10.34 2.15
CA LEU A 17 7.12 -10.72 3.42
C LEU A 17 8.18 -11.38 4.30
N SER A 18 8.24 -10.94 5.54
CA SER A 18 9.14 -11.53 6.52
C SER A 18 8.44 -11.55 7.86
N THR A 19 9.15 -12.05 8.88
CA THR A 19 8.59 -12.16 10.21
C THR A 19 9.53 -11.49 11.19
N LEU A 20 8.98 -10.63 12.03
CA LEU A 20 9.76 -9.97 13.07
C LEU A 20 10.10 -10.98 14.16
N PRO A 21 11.12 -10.68 15.01
CA PRO A 21 11.48 -11.60 16.09
C PRO A 21 10.33 -11.97 17.00
N ASN A 22 9.34 -11.11 17.14
CA ASN A 22 8.17 -11.40 17.99
C ASN A 22 7.09 -12.18 17.24
N GLY A 23 7.36 -12.62 15.99
CA GLY A 23 6.41 -13.44 15.25
C GLY A 23 5.43 -12.64 14.39
N VAL A 24 5.52 -11.34 14.38
CA VAL A 24 4.58 -10.51 13.62
C VAL A 24 4.99 -10.48 12.15
N PRO A 25 4.09 -10.79 11.22
CA PRO A 25 4.40 -10.66 9.80
C PRO A 25 4.57 -9.19 9.42
N VAL A 26 5.54 -8.94 8.56
CA VAL A 26 5.78 -7.59 8.04
C VAL A 26 6.09 -7.71 6.56
N VAL A 27 5.61 -6.74 5.79
CA VAL A 27 5.91 -6.68 4.37
C VAL A 27 6.44 -5.28 4.06
N ASN A 28 7.35 -5.20 3.10
CA ASN A 28 7.73 -3.90 2.58
C ASN A 28 7.93 -3.99 1.08
N PHE A 29 7.73 -2.87 0.42
CA PHE A 29 7.97 -2.73 -1.01
C PHE A 29 8.13 -1.26 -1.34
N ARG A 30 8.62 -1.01 -2.57
CA ARG A 30 8.80 0.35 -3.07
C ARG A 30 7.61 0.74 -3.92
N LEU A 31 7.19 1.98 -3.74
CA LEU A 31 6.09 2.55 -4.51
C LEU A 31 6.60 3.79 -5.23
N ALA A 32 6.35 3.86 -6.53
CA ALA A 32 6.76 4.98 -7.35
C ALA A 32 5.54 5.80 -7.76
N SER A 33 5.56 7.08 -7.45
CA SER A 33 4.47 7.99 -7.80
C SER A 33 5.03 9.11 -8.64
N THR A 34 4.62 9.18 -9.90
CA THR A 34 5.12 10.18 -10.83
C THR A 34 4.00 11.17 -11.14
N PRO A 35 4.15 12.45 -10.75
CA PRO A 35 3.14 13.45 -11.06
C PRO A 35 3.03 13.66 -12.55
N ARG A 36 1.82 13.81 -13.04
CA ARG A 36 1.56 14.11 -14.44
C ARG A 36 0.54 15.22 -14.52
N TRP A 37 0.75 16.11 -15.47
CA TRP A 37 -0.18 17.21 -15.66
C TRP A 37 -0.14 17.65 -17.11
N GLN A 38 -1.18 18.40 -17.52
CA GLN A 38 -1.21 19.03 -18.84
C GLN A 38 -0.76 20.49 -18.71
N ASP A 39 0.09 20.92 -19.65
CA ASP A 39 0.46 22.32 -19.68
C ASP A 39 -0.61 23.12 -20.44
N ALA A 40 -0.34 24.40 -20.66
CA ALA A 40 -1.31 25.32 -21.27
C ALA A 40 -1.65 24.93 -22.70
N THR A 41 -0.79 24.16 -23.38
CA THR A 41 -1.01 23.73 -24.75
C THR A 41 -1.69 22.36 -24.82
N GLY A 42 -2.02 21.76 -23.67
CA GLY A 42 -2.62 20.44 -23.63
C GLY A 42 -1.65 19.29 -23.70
N THR A 43 -0.34 19.59 -23.68
CA THR A 43 0.68 18.56 -23.72
C THR A 43 0.87 17.95 -22.33
N TRP A 44 0.90 16.61 -22.27
CA TRP A 44 1.13 15.92 -21.02
C TRP A 44 2.59 16.01 -20.62
N LYS A 45 2.82 16.33 -19.35
CA LYS A 45 4.15 16.43 -18.77
C LYS A 45 4.26 15.48 -17.59
N GLU A 46 5.47 15.02 -17.31
CA GLU A 46 5.75 14.21 -16.14
C GLU A 46 6.78 14.90 -15.28
N GLY A 47 6.56 14.85 -13.98
CA GLY A 47 7.52 15.40 -13.03
C GLY A 47 8.47 14.33 -12.54
N THR A 48 9.21 14.68 -11.49
CA THR A 48 10.14 13.77 -10.85
C THR A 48 9.36 12.70 -10.10
N THR A 49 9.78 11.46 -10.24
CA THR A 49 9.16 10.36 -9.53
C THR A 49 9.45 10.45 -8.04
N ASN A 50 8.41 10.37 -7.25
CA ASN A 50 8.53 10.29 -5.80
C ASN A 50 8.58 8.83 -5.39
N TRP A 51 9.55 8.49 -4.55
CA TRP A 51 9.77 7.12 -4.12
C TRP A 51 9.40 6.96 -2.67
N TYR A 52 8.61 5.94 -2.39
CA TYR A 52 8.18 5.64 -1.03
C TYR A 52 8.52 4.20 -0.69
N THR A 53 8.86 3.97 0.57
CA THR A 53 8.96 2.63 1.11
C THR A 53 7.69 2.38 1.90
N VAL A 54 6.91 1.41 1.47
CA VAL A 54 5.63 1.10 2.11
C VAL A 54 5.81 -0.13 2.98
N LYS A 55 5.38 -0.03 4.22
CA LYS A 55 5.44 -1.13 5.18
C LYS A 55 4.05 -1.41 5.72
N ALA A 56 3.80 -2.68 5.99
CA ALA A 56 2.55 -3.09 6.59
C ALA A 56 2.81 -4.29 7.49
N TYR A 57 1.87 -4.53 8.39
CA TYR A 57 2.05 -5.53 9.44
C TYR A 57 0.82 -6.40 9.55
N ARG A 58 1.02 -7.60 10.10
CA ARG A 58 -0.03 -8.51 10.50
C ARG A 58 -0.85 -8.96 9.30
N ARG A 59 -2.15 -8.98 9.41
CA ARG A 59 -3.00 -9.47 8.32
C ARG A 59 -2.83 -8.66 7.05
N LEU A 60 -2.71 -7.34 7.18
CA LEU A 60 -2.51 -6.52 6.00
C LEU A 60 -1.25 -6.93 5.25
N ALA A 61 -0.16 -7.22 5.98
CA ALA A 61 1.08 -7.66 5.33
C ALA A 61 0.87 -8.98 4.58
N GLN A 62 0.17 -9.92 5.18
CA GLN A 62 -0.07 -11.21 4.54
C GLN A 62 -0.92 -11.06 3.28
N ASN A 63 -1.94 -10.23 3.35
CA ASN A 63 -2.81 -10.01 2.20
C ASN A 63 -2.10 -9.27 1.09
N ILE A 64 -1.21 -8.34 1.42
CA ILE A 64 -0.41 -7.66 0.43
C ILE A 64 0.49 -8.65 -0.30
N ALA A 65 1.16 -9.51 0.45
CA ALA A 65 2.07 -10.49 -0.16
C ALA A 65 1.35 -11.42 -1.12
N THR A 66 0.08 -11.71 -0.85
CA THR A 66 -0.72 -12.59 -1.70
C THR A 66 -1.27 -11.85 -2.91
N SER A 67 -1.55 -10.55 -2.77
CA SER A 67 -2.39 -9.85 -3.75
C SER A 67 -1.63 -8.88 -4.64
N ILE A 68 -0.49 -8.37 -4.19
CA ILE A 68 0.19 -7.28 -4.87
C ILE A 68 1.47 -7.78 -5.54
N GLU A 69 1.69 -7.35 -6.77
CA GLU A 69 2.87 -7.71 -7.53
C GLU A 69 3.51 -6.46 -8.09
N LYS A 70 4.79 -6.56 -8.39
CA LYS A 70 5.53 -5.47 -9.01
C LYS A 70 4.82 -5.01 -10.29
N GLY A 71 4.76 -3.71 -10.47
CA GLY A 71 4.16 -3.13 -11.66
C GLY A 71 2.69 -2.80 -11.54
N GLN A 72 2.05 -3.17 -10.45
CA GLN A 72 0.62 -2.94 -10.30
C GLN A 72 0.33 -1.55 -9.73
N PRO A 73 -0.75 -0.91 -10.19
CA PRO A 73 -1.13 0.40 -9.67
C PRO A 73 -1.88 0.27 -8.36
N LEU A 74 -1.49 1.08 -7.39
CA LEU A 74 -2.02 0.99 -6.04
C LEU A 74 -2.52 2.33 -5.54
N VAL A 75 -3.46 2.27 -4.61
CA VAL A 75 -3.82 3.37 -3.73
C VAL A 75 -3.41 2.96 -2.33
N VAL A 76 -2.63 3.79 -1.68
CA VAL A 76 -2.10 3.50 -0.34
C VAL A 76 -2.46 4.63 0.59
N SER A 77 -3.06 4.29 1.71
CA SER A 77 -3.33 5.22 2.80
C SER A 77 -2.46 4.81 3.98
N GLY A 78 -1.78 5.76 4.59
CA GLY A 78 -0.95 5.41 5.72
C GLY A 78 -0.33 6.61 6.39
N ARG A 79 0.52 6.33 7.37
CA ARG A 79 1.20 7.36 8.13
C ARG A 79 2.60 7.56 7.57
N GLN A 80 2.93 8.80 7.30
CA GLN A 80 4.21 9.15 6.72
C GLN A 80 5.27 9.26 7.82
N ARG A 81 6.45 8.74 7.54
CA ARG A 81 7.59 8.88 8.41
C ARG A 81 8.81 9.15 7.55
N ILE A 82 9.51 10.23 7.83
CA ILE A 82 10.69 10.60 7.07
C ILE A 82 11.90 10.21 7.89
N SER A 83 12.79 9.43 7.27
CA SER A 83 14.00 8.96 7.90
C SER A 83 15.19 9.58 7.17
N ARG A 84 16.10 10.18 7.94
CA ARG A 84 17.31 10.76 7.40
C ARG A 84 18.50 9.90 7.80
N TRP A 85 19.44 9.77 6.89
CA TRP A 85 20.60 8.94 7.13
C TRP A 85 21.84 9.57 6.53
N ASN A 86 22.99 9.22 7.13
CA ASN A 86 24.30 9.66 6.66
C ASN A 86 25.14 8.46 6.32
N ARG A 87 25.90 8.56 5.23
CA ARG A 87 26.83 7.52 4.86
C ARG A 87 28.22 7.91 5.35
N GLU A 88 29.09 6.91 5.41
CA GLU A 88 30.45 7.14 5.88
C GLU A 88 31.20 8.09 4.98
N ASP A 89 30.83 8.15 3.70
CA ASP A 89 31.50 9.04 2.76
C ASP A 89 30.98 10.48 2.87
N GLY A 90 30.13 10.77 3.84
CA GLY A 90 29.63 12.11 4.05
C GLY A 90 28.34 12.43 3.31
N THR A 91 27.84 11.51 2.48
CA THR A 91 26.57 11.78 1.80
C THR A 91 25.41 11.56 2.76
N GLN A 92 24.35 12.29 2.50
CA GLN A 92 23.13 12.22 3.29
C GLN A 92 21.98 11.86 2.38
N GLY A 93 21.00 11.20 2.95
CA GLY A 93 19.81 10.86 2.21
C GLY A 93 18.57 10.93 3.07
N THR A 94 17.43 10.86 2.40
CA THR A 94 16.13 10.89 3.04
C THR A 94 15.29 9.77 2.45
N THR A 95 14.69 8.98 3.31
CA THR A 95 13.74 7.95 2.90
C THR A 95 12.38 8.32 3.44
N VAL A 96 11.39 8.32 2.57
CA VAL A 96 10.01 8.52 3.01
C VAL A 96 9.37 7.16 3.16
N GLU A 97 8.99 6.84 4.38
CA GLU A 97 8.35 5.58 4.70
C GLU A 97 6.89 5.82 4.98
N VAL A 98 6.07 4.86 4.59
CA VAL A 98 4.64 4.93 4.83
C VAL A 98 4.24 3.64 5.53
N ASP A 99 3.75 3.79 6.77
CA ASP A 99 3.17 2.66 7.49
C ASP A 99 1.73 2.57 7.04
N ALA A 100 1.44 1.60 6.21
CA ALA A 100 0.14 1.51 5.54
C ALA A 100 -0.99 1.19 6.50
N LEU A 101 -2.08 1.88 6.34
CA LEU A 101 -3.33 1.59 7.04
C LEU A 101 -4.31 0.88 6.12
N GLY A 102 -4.19 1.12 4.82
CA GLY A 102 -5.01 0.45 3.82
C GLY A 102 -4.36 0.52 2.47
N ILE A 103 -4.55 -0.52 1.67
CA ILE A 103 -3.97 -0.62 0.34
C ILE A 103 -4.98 -1.30 -0.56
N GLY A 104 -5.05 -0.85 -1.78
CA GLY A 104 -5.86 -1.51 -2.80
C GLY A 104 -5.32 -1.27 -4.17
N HIS A 105 -5.80 -2.05 -5.12
CA HIS A 105 -5.51 -1.80 -6.52
C HIS A 105 -6.25 -0.54 -6.96
N ASP A 106 -5.62 0.24 -7.83
CA ASP A 106 -6.25 1.42 -8.39
C ASP A 106 -7.09 1.01 -9.59
N LEU A 107 -8.40 1.03 -9.42
CA LEU A 107 -9.31 0.52 -10.44
C LEU A 107 -9.43 1.43 -11.66
N ASN A 108 -8.74 2.56 -11.66
CA ASN A 108 -8.63 3.34 -12.89
C ASN A 108 -7.85 2.59 -13.96
N TYR A 109 -7.06 1.59 -13.57
CA TYR A 109 -6.17 0.88 -14.49
C TYR A 109 -6.59 -0.54 -14.77
N GLY A 110 -7.60 -1.06 -14.07
CA GLY A 110 -7.99 -2.44 -14.28
C GLY A 110 -9.05 -2.88 -13.28
N THR A 111 -9.29 -4.16 -13.25
CA THR A 111 -10.30 -4.76 -12.38
C THR A 111 -9.63 -5.64 -11.35
N SER A 112 -10.35 -5.92 -10.29
CA SER A 112 -9.85 -6.86 -9.29
C SER A 112 -11.00 -7.69 -8.75
N THR A 113 -10.64 -8.79 -8.13
CA THR A 113 -11.59 -9.70 -7.53
C THR A 113 -11.30 -9.78 -6.05
N PHE A 114 -12.32 -9.68 -5.24
CA PHE A 114 -12.15 -9.69 -3.80
C PHE A 114 -12.52 -11.04 -3.23
N ALA A 115 -11.67 -11.53 -2.34
CA ALA A 115 -11.95 -12.70 -1.53
C ALA A 115 -11.63 -12.35 -0.10
N ARG A 116 -12.60 -12.55 0.78
CA ARG A 116 -12.42 -12.22 2.18
C ARG A 116 -11.49 -13.22 2.85
N THR A 117 -10.47 -12.73 3.56
CA THR A 117 -9.68 -13.62 4.40
C THR A 117 -10.36 -13.69 5.76
N VAL A 118 -10.57 -14.89 6.22
CA VAL A 118 -11.35 -15.12 7.42
C VAL A 118 -10.42 -15.57 8.53
N GLU A 119 -10.50 -14.90 9.67
CA GLU A 119 -9.82 -15.37 10.85
C GLU A 119 -10.62 -16.46 11.47
N LYS A 120 -9.92 -17.40 12.07
CA LYS A 120 -10.55 -18.47 12.77
C LYS A 120 -11.05 -17.95 14.09
N ARG A 121 -12.23 -17.37 14.08
CA ARG A 121 -12.83 -16.77 15.25
C ARG A 121 -14.21 -17.28 15.45
N THR A 122 -14.59 -17.34 16.69
CA THR A 122 -15.91 -17.77 17.02
C THR A 122 -16.87 -16.61 17.17
N VAL A 123 -16.40 -15.38 17.06
CA VAL A 123 -17.32 -14.30 17.17
C VAL A 123 -18.30 -14.38 16.05
N ASN A 124 -19.44 -13.97 16.35
CA ASN A 124 -20.57 -14.01 15.51
C ASN A 124 -20.43 -13.05 14.37
N GLU A 125 -19.93 -13.53 13.30
CA GLU A 125 -19.74 -12.71 12.13
C GLU A 125 -21.05 -12.27 11.52
N GLY A 126 -22.06 -13.06 11.72
CA GLY A 126 -23.36 -12.70 11.20
C GLY A 126 -23.92 -11.44 11.81
N SER A 127 -23.36 -10.98 12.91
CA SER A 127 -23.81 -9.75 13.52
C SER A 127 -23.15 -8.53 12.94
N LEU A 128 -22.20 -8.68 12.05
CA LEU A 128 -21.52 -7.53 11.49
C LEU A 128 -22.46 -6.81 10.53
N PRO A 129 -22.57 -5.50 10.65
CA PRO A 129 -23.38 -4.75 9.72
C PRO A 129 -22.86 -4.92 8.31
N GLY A 130 -23.74 -5.09 7.39
CA GLY A 130 -23.37 -5.21 6.03
C GLY A 130 -22.75 -6.52 5.65
N ALA A 131 -22.70 -7.40 6.60
CA ALA A 131 -22.27 -8.73 6.24
C ALA A 131 -23.33 -9.19 5.30
N PRO A 132 -23.18 -9.32 4.20
CA PRO A 132 -24.17 -9.35 3.26
C PRO A 132 -24.71 -10.53 2.89
N GLN A 133 -25.20 -10.28 3.34
CA GLN A 133 -25.45 -11.08 3.19
C GLN A 133 -25.40 -11.43 2.00
N GLN A 134 -25.05 -11.16 1.88
CA GLN A 134 -24.86 -11.37 1.06
C GLN A 134 -24.88 -11.74 0.32
N GLY A 135 -24.93 -11.52 0.38
CA GLY A 135 -24.96 -11.65 -0.33
C GLY A 135 -25.19 -11.59 -0.78
N MET A 136 -25.36 -11.17 -0.93
CA MET A 136 -25.55 -10.99 -1.41
C MET A 136 -26.02 -10.93 -2.07
N PRO A 137 -26.45 -10.79 -2.11
CA PRO A 137 -26.75 -10.77 -2.91
C PRO A 137 -26.42 -10.39 -3.59
N GLY A 138 -26.45 -10.10 -3.74
CA GLY A 138 -26.13 -9.90 -4.38
C GLY A 138 -25.64 -9.87 -4.38
N ALA A 139 -25.60 -9.62 -4.09
CA ALA A 139 -25.18 -9.70 -4.21
C ALA A 139 -25.07 -9.99 -4.50
#